data_1ef4b2d8acc02658c3f2db38af05054c
#
_entry.id   1ef4b2d8acc02658c3f2db38af05054c
#
_cell.length_a   1.000
_cell.length_b   1.000
_cell.length_c   1.000
_cell.angle_alpha   90.00
_cell.angle_beta   90.00
_cell.angle_gamma   90.00
#
_symmetry.space_group_name_H-M   'P 1'
#
loop_
_entity.id
_entity.type
_entity.pdbx_description
1 polymer ?
#
loop_
_entity_poly.entity_id
_entity_poly.type
_entity_poly.pdbx_seq_one_letter_code
_entity_poly.pdbx_strand_id
1 'polypeptide(L)'
;MKNNGKAAVILPHGVLFRGNAEATIRKNIISNGKCYIKGIIGLPSNLFYGTGIPACIIVLDKQNADTRDSIFMIDASHGYVKDGNKNRLREQDVYKIVNTFNNEITDDKKYARKVPISEIISPQNDCNLNLPRYIDSSSNEGIQDINAHLNGGIPSVDIDSMHMWDVFPKLKNKLFHRFKKGYYGLNVSTSEIRNVIFEDEEFVKYTSKVDEAFDNWKVAAKELLNKLDTNTDVKSLIISLSELL
;
A
#
# COMPACT_ATOMS: atom_id res chain seq x y z
N MET A 1 -24.40 15.37 13.77
CA MET A 1 -23.60 14.47 14.64
C MET A 1 -23.64 14.98 16.09
N LYS A 2 -23.79 14.09 17.08
CA LYS A 2 -23.68 14.41 18.52
C LYS A 2 -22.24 14.86 18.85
N ASN A 3 -22.00 15.38 20.06
CA ASN A 3 -20.70 15.96 20.45
C ASN A 3 -19.50 15.00 20.27
N ASN A 4 -19.66 13.71 20.52
CA ASN A 4 -18.62 12.67 20.30
C ASN A 4 -18.97 11.76 19.11
N GLY A 5 -19.75 12.26 18.14
CA GLY A 5 -20.23 11.48 17.02
C GLY A 5 -19.12 11.16 16.03
N LYS A 6 -19.16 9.92 15.50
CA LYS A 6 -18.31 9.45 14.41
C LYS A 6 -19.17 9.12 13.19
N ALA A 7 -18.64 9.33 12.00
CA ALA A 7 -19.29 8.96 10.74
C ALA A 7 -18.23 8.55 9.71
N ALA A 8 -18.60 7.65 8.83
CA ALA A 8 -17.86 7.34 7.61
C ALA A 8 -18.78 7.56 6.42
N VAL A 9 -18.32 8.33 5.44
CA VAL A 9 -19.13 8.72 4.27
C VAL A 9 -18.36 8.36 3.02
N ILE A 10 -19.00 7.63 2.12
CA ILE A 10 -18.43 7.30 0.80
C ILE A 10 -18.87 8.38 -0.18
N LEU A 11 -17.92 8.98 -0.86
CA LEU A 11 -18.12 10.08 -1.81
C LEU A 11 -17.25 9.88 -3.05
N PRO A 12 -17.64 10.46 -4.20
CA PRO A 12 -16.75 10.53 -5.36
C PRO A 12 -15.47 11.30 -5.02
N HIS A 13 -14.33 10.84 -5.53
CA HIS A 13 -13.01 11.42 -5.25
C HIS A 13 -12.93 12.93 -5.50
N GLY A 14 -13.74 13.43 -6.45
CA GLY A 14 -13.79 14.85 -6.81
C GLY A 14 -14.07 15.80 -5.65
N VAL A 15 -14.80 15.38 -4.62
CA VAL A 15 -15.09 16.25 -3.45
C VAL A 15 -13.84 16.66 -2.69
N LEU A 16 -12.74 15.91 -2.85
CA LEU A 16 -11.47 16.20 -2.17
C LEU A 16 -10.73 17.41 -2.78
N PHE A 17 -11.01 17.76 -4.04
CA PHE A 17 -10.23 18.80 -4.74
C PHE A 17 -11.05 19.81 -5.56
N ARG A 18 -12.34 19.56 -5.83
CA ARG A 18 -13.16 20.52 -6.56
C ARG A 18 -13.23 21.85 -5.85
N GLY A 19 -13.34 22.92 -6.66
CA GLY A 19 -13.48 24.30 -6.20
C GLY A 19 -14.90 24.65 -5.69
N ASN A 20 -15.22 25.94 -5.63
CA ASN A 20 -16.53 26.48 -5.29
C ASN A 20 -17.07 26.00 -3.93
N ALA A 21 -18.29 25.49 -3.88
CA ALA A 21 -18.96 25.06 -2.66
C ALA A 21 -18.19 23.98 -1.89
N GLU A 22 -17.64 22.98 -2.61
CA GLU A 22 -16.87 21.90 -1.98
C GLU A 22 -15.58 22.43 -1.31
N ALA A 23 -14.91 23.41 -1.92
CA ALA A 23 -13.74 24.04 -1.31
C ALA A 23 -14.11 24.77 -0.01
N THR A 24 -15.23 25.50 0.00
CA THR A 24 -15.73 26.19 1.19
C THR A 24 -16.07 25.20 2.30
N ILE A 25 -16.71 24.09 1.96
CA ILE A 25 -17.05 23.04 2.94
C ILE A 25 -15.77 22.43 3.53
N ARG A 26 -14.78 22.08 2.70
CA ARG A 26 -13.49 21.55 3.18
C ARG A 26 -12.81 22.51 4.14
N LYS A 27 -12.72 23.79 3.79
CA LYS A 27 -12.16 24.83 4.67
C LYS A 27 -12.89 24.90 6.02
N ASN A 28 -14.21 24.89 6.00
CA ASN A 28 -15.01 24.97 7.23
C ASN A 28 -14.85 23.73 8.13
N ILE A 29 -14.58 22.55 7.56
CA ILE A 29 -14.40 21.31 8.32
C ILE A 29 -12.99 21.20 8.93
N ILE A 30 -11.99 21.89 8.34
CA ILE A 30 -10.58 21.75 8.71
C ILE A 30 -10.05 22.96 9.50
N SER A 31 -10.48 24.19 9.19
CA SER A 31 -9.70 25.40 9.52
C SER A 31 -10.23 26.28 10.67
N ASN A 32 -11.39 26.04 11.23
CA ASN A 32 -11.94 26.91 12.30
C ASN A 32 -11.49 26.49 13.72
N GLY A 33 -10.20 26.18 13.88
CA GLY A 33 -9.64 25.68 15.15
C GLY A 33 -10.06 24.27 15.50
N LYS A 34 -10.74 23.57 14.57
CA LYS A 34 -11.19 22.19 14.73
C LYS A 34 -11.05 21.45 13.41
N CYS A 35 -10.50 20.25 13.46
CA CYS A 35 -10.49 19.34 12.32
C CYS A 35 -11.41 18.15 12.60
N TYR A 36 -12.54 18.09 11.89
CA TYR A 36 -13.49 16.97 12.04
C TYR A 36 -13.11 15.74 11.21
N ILE A 37 -12.19 15.86 10.25
CA ILE A 37 -11.73 14.75 9.45
C ILE A 37 -10.64 14.01 10.21
N LYS A 38 -10.92 12.76 10.62
CA LYS A 38 -9.93 11.88 11.22
C LYS A 38 -9.05 11.24 10.14
N GLY A 39 -9.67 10.85 9.02
CA GLY A 39 -8.90 10.29 7.92
C GLY A 39 -9.66 10.20 6.61
N ILE A 40 -8.90 9.92 5.55
CA ILE A 40 -9.38 9.79 4.18
C ILE A 40 -8.79 8.52 3.58
N ILE A 41 -9.63 7.70 2.96
CA ILE A 41 -9.23 6.45 2.32
C ILE A 41 -9.64 6.53 0.85
N GLY A 42 -8.67 6.53 -0.05
CA GLY A 42 -8.90 6.43 -1.50
C GLY A 42 -9.17 4.98 -1.90
N LEU A 43 -10.22 4.78 -2.68
CA LEU A 43 -10.65 3.47 -3.15
C LEU A 43 -10.38 3.32 -4.65
N PRO A 44 -10.29 2.07 -5.16
CA PRO A 44 -10.12 1.80 -6.58
C PRO A 44 -11.23 2.42 -7.45
N SER A 45 -10.87 2.74 -8.68
CA SER A 45 -11.85 3.05 -9.73
C SER A 45 -12.71 1.82 -10.05
N ASN A 46 -13.82 2.01 -10.76
CA ASN A 46 -14.71 0.93 -11.18
C ASN A 46 -15.22 0.01 -10.06
N LEU A 47 -15.27 0.48 -8.82
CA LEU A 47 -15.73 -0.30 -7.68
C LEU A 47 -17.28 -0.32 -7.59
N PHE A 48 -17.94 0.77 -7.98
CA PHE A 48 -19.39 0.93 -7.88
C PHE A 48 -20.11 0.77 -9.23
N TYR A 49 -21.35 0.30 -9.18
CA TYR A 49 -22.18 0.19 -10.39
C TYR A 49 -22.51 1.57 -10.98
N GLY A 50 -22.58 1.65 -12.30
CA GLY A 50 -22.96 2.87 -13.01
C GLY A 50 -21.87 3.93 -13.15
N THR A 51 -20.69 3.75 -12.55
CA THR A 51 -19.59 4.71 -12.64
C THR A 51 -18.22 4.05 -12.65
N GLY A 52 -17.29 4.64 -13.42
CA GLY A 52 -15.86 4.31 -13.36
C GLY A 52 -15.05 5.23 -12.45
N ILE A 53 -15.71 6.24 -11.86
CA ILE A 53 -15.03 7.25 -11.04
C ILE A 53 -14.56 6.62 -9.72
N PRO A 54 -13.30 6.84 -9.30
CA PRO A 54 -12.84 6.39 -8.00
C PRO A 54 -13.61 7.10 -6.88
N ALA A 55 -13.85 6.38 -5.79
CA ALA A 55 -14.47 6.91 -4.60
C ALA A 55 -13.45 7.08 -3.48
N CYS A 56 -13.84 7.82 -2.45
CA CYS A 56 -13.10 7.91 -1.19
C CYS A 56 -14.05 7.71 -0.01
N ILE A 57 -13.50 7.26 1.10
CA ILE A 57 -14.18 7.26 2.40
C ILE A 57 -13.60 8.40 3.21
N ILE A 58 -14.47 9.32 3.66
CA ILE A 58 -14.11 10.36 4.61
C ILE A 58 -14.59 9.93 5.99
N VAL A 59 -13.65 9.75 6.91
CA VAL A 59 -13.93 9.40 8.30
C VAL A 59 -13.97 10.66 9.12
N LEU A 60 -15.15 10.98 9.64
CA LEU A 60 -15.39 12.12 10.51
C LEU A 60 -15.42 11.65 11.97
N ASP A 61 -14.71 12.37 12.83
CA ASP A 61 -14.71 12.14 14.28
C ASP A 61 -14.65 13.46 15.01
N LYS A 62 -15.68 13.75 15.79
CA LYS A 62 -15.76 14.97 16.61
C LYS A 62 -14.93 14.89 17.88
N GLN A 63 -14.58 13.67 18.31
CA GLN A 63 -13.73 13.49 19.48
C GLN A 63 -12.33 14.05 19.18
N ASN A 64 -11.81 14.86 20.06
CA ASN A 64 -10.49 15.51 19.93
C ASN A 64 -10.33 16.35 18.64
N ALA A 65 -11.43 16.86 18.07
CA ALA A 65 -11.36 17.64 16.83
C ALA A 65 -10.63 18.98 16.99
N ASP A 66 -10.62 19.53 18.18
CA ASP A 66 -9.94 20.78 18.59
C ASP A 66 -8.44 20.60 18.84
N THR A 67 -7.99 19.37 19.11
CA THR A 67 -6.57 19.05 19.33
C THR A 67 -5.96 18.24 18.19
N ARG A 68 -6.75 17.89 17.17
CA ARG A 68 -6.26 17.11 16.03
C ARG A 68 -5.35 17.96 15.16
N ASP A 69 -4.11 17.52 15.01
CA ASP A 69 -3.03 18.18 14.29
C ASP A 69 -2.78 17.63 12.88
N SER A 70 -3.42 16.52 12.54
CA SER A 70 -3.16 15.78 11.29
C SER A 70 -4.40 15.02 10.82
N ILE A 71 -4.42 14.69 9.52
CA ILE A 71 -5.39 13.79 8.89
C ILE A 71 -4.64 12.52 8.44
N PHE A 72 -5.16 11.35 8.81
CA PHE A 72 -4.60 10.09 8.37
C PHE A 72 -5.11 9.74 6.97
N MET A 73 -4.22 9.64 6.00
CA MET A 73 -4.56 9.37 4.60
C MET A 73 -4.07 8.00 4.16
N ILE A 74 -4.92 7.25 3.47
CA ILE A 74 -4.62 5.93 2.88
C ILE A 74 -4.95 5.98 1.40
N ASP A 75 -4.03 5.56 0.54
CA ASP A 75 -4.29 5.29 -0.87
C ASP A 75 -4.41 3.79 -1.11
N ALA A 76 -5.63 3.28 -1.10
CA ALA A 76 -5.96 1.90 -1.39
C ALA A 76 -6.37 1.67 -2.86
N SER A 77 -6.08 2.60 -3.76
CA SER A 77 -6.53 2.59 -5.16
C SER A 77 -6.01 1.39 -5.96
N HIS A 78 -4.91 0.76 -5.53
CA HIS A 78 -4.26 -0.37 -6.20
C HIS A 78 -4.61 -1.74 -5.60
N GLY A 79 -5.31 -1.78 -4.45
CA GLY A 79 -5.70 -3.02 -3.77
C GLY A 79 -7.06 -3.53 -4.28
N TYR A 80 -7.09 -4.32 -5.35
CA TYR A 80 -8.32 -4.91 -5.87
C TYR A 80 -8.05 -6.12 -6.78
N VAL A 81 -9.11 -6.83 -7.11
CA VAL A 81 -9.14 -7.85 -8.17
C VAL A 81 -10.16 -7.46 -9.23
N LYS A 82 -9.89 -7.82 -10.48
CA LYS A 82 -10.86 -7.68 -11.57
C LYS A 82 -11.99 -8.68 -11.38
N ASP A 83 -13.24 -8.18 -11.50
CA ASP A 83 -14.45 -8.98 -11.43
C ASP A 83 -15.34 -8.56 -12.62
N GLY A 84 -15.14 -9.19 -13.77
CA GLY A 84 -15.70 -8.76 -15.03
C GLY A 84 -15.27 -7.34 -15.40
N ASN A 85 -16.26 -6.47 -15.64
CA ASN A 85 -16.03 -5.06 -15.97
C ASN A 85 -15.85 -4.15 -14.74
N LYS A 86 -15.83 -4.74 -13.53
CA LYS A 86 -15.69 -4.04 -12.25
C LYS A 86 -14.42 -4.43 -11.52
N ASN A 87 -14.07 -3.61 -10.56
CA ASN A 87 -13.06 -3.94 -9.58
C ASN A 87 -13.78 -4.37 -8.29
N ARG A 88 -13.20 -5.30 -7.55
CA ARG A 88 -13.71 -5.78 -6.27
C ARG A 88 -12.59 -5.80 -5.23
N LEU A 89 -12.87 -5.29 -4.04
CA LEU A 89 -11.98 -5.45 -2.90
C LEU A 89 -12.05 -6.88 -2.40
N ARG A 90 -10.89 -7.48 -2.13
CA ARG A 90 -10.78 -8.77 -1.47
C ARG A 90 -10.81 -8.57 0.05
N GLU A 91 -11.06 -9.62 0.79
CA GLU A 91 -11.02 -9.57 2.27
C GLU A 91 -9.65 -9.05 2.77
N GLN A 92 -8.56 -9.47 2.15
CA GLN A 92 -7.21 -8.98 2.46
C GLN A 92 -7.03 -7.48 2.24
N ASP A 93 -7.66 -6.92 1.18
CA ASP A 93 -7.59 -5.49 0.87
C ASP A 93 -8.36 -4.68 1.92
N VAL A 94 -9.56 -5.18 2.29
CA VAL A 94 -10.36 -4.60 3.38
C VAL A 94 -9.62 -4.69 4.70
N TYR A 95 -9.05 -5.85 5.02
CA TYR A 95 -8.25 -6.03 6.24
C TYR A 95 -7.06 -5.07 6.29
N LYS A 96 -6.30 -4.94 5.19
CA LYS A 96 -5.17 -4.00 5.11
C LYS A 96 -5.61 -2.57 5.39
N ILE A 97 -6.72 -2.12 4.78
CA ILE A 97 -7.27 -0.77 5.01
C ILE A 97 -7.62 -0.57 6.47
N VAL A 98 -8.40 -1.49 7.05
CA VAL A 98 -8.90 -1.38 8.42
C VAL A 98 -7.77 -1.44 9.45
N ASN A 99 -6.83 -2.38 9.27
CA ASN A 99 -5.68 -2.53 10.15
C ASN A 99 -4.78 -1.29 10.10
N THR A 100 -4.44 -0.82 8.89
CA THR A 100 -3.63 0.39 8.69
C THR A 100 -4.31 1.62 9.32
N PHE A 101 -5.63 1.76 9.13
CA PHE A 101 -6.37 2.90 9.66
C PHE A 101 -6.47 2.89 11.18
N ASN A 102 -6.78 1.74 11.77
CA ASN A 102 -6.97 1.64 13.23
C ASN A 102 -5.67 1.80 14.01
N ASN A 103 -4.57 1.32 13.46
CA ASN A 103 -3.25 1.36 14.10
C ASN A 103 -2.37 2.53 13.59
N GLU A 104 -2.89 3.35 12.69
CA GLU A 104 -2.19 4.49 12.06
C GLU A 104 -0.80 4.09 11.51
N ILE A 105 -0.72 2.93 10.82
CA ILE A 105 0.53 2.37 10.29
C ILE A 105 1.00 3.21 9.10
N THR A 106 2.24 3.71 9.13
CA THR A 106 2.86 4.56 8.10
C THR A 106 4.16 4.00 7.53
N ASP A 107 4.41 2.71 7.71
CA ASP A 107 5.64 2.04 7.26
C ASP A 107 5.77 2.08 5.73
N ASP A 108 4.66 1.90 5.03
CA ASP A 108 4.59 2.06 3.58
C ASP A 108 4.12 3.48 3.21
N LYS A 109 5.06 4.37 2.95
CA LYS A 109 4.80 5.77 2.57
C LYS A 109 4.04 5.94 1.25
N LYS A 110 4.03 4.90 0.40
CA LYS A 110 3.25 4.86 -0.85
C LYS A 110 1.80 4.45 -0.61
N TYR A 111 1.50 3.92 0.57
CA TYR A 111 0.17 3.46 0.94
C TYR A 111 -0.53 4.36 1.95
N ALA A 112 0.17 4.79 3.01
CA ALA A 112 -0.42 5.58 4.08
C ALA A 112 0.52 6.67 4.59
N ARG A 113 -0.07 7.82 4.94
CA ARG A 113 0.65 8.95 5.51
C ARG A 113 -0.22 9.72 6.51
N LYS A 114 0.38 10.12 7.62
CA LYS A 114 -0.18 11.09 8.56
C LYS A 114 0.19 12.49 8.08
N VAL A 115 -0.78 13.23 7.54
CA VAL A 115 -0.55 14.54 6.90
C VAL A 115 -0.88 15.65 7.89
N PRO A 116 0.09 16.52 8.27
CA PRO A 116 -0.16 17.64 9.17
C PRO A 116 -1.20 18.63 8.61
N ILE A 117 -2.06 19.14 9.46
CA ILE A 117 -3.06 20.17 9.06
C ILE A 117 -2.35 21.41 8.52
N SER A 118 -1.19 21.78 9.07
CA SER A 118 -0.38 22.90 8.58
C SER A 118 0.03 22.76 7.11
N GLU A 119 0.31 21.53 6.67
CA GLU A 119 0.60 21.23 5.26
C GLU A 119 -0.66 21.39 4.39
N ILE A 120 -1.81 20.91 4.89
CA ILE A 120 -3.10 20.95 4.17
C ILE A 120 -3.60 22.38 3.97
N ILE A 121 -3.49 23.23 5.00
CA ILE A 121 -3.94 24.62 4.94
C ILE A 121 -2.91 25.58 4.34
N SER A 122 -1.74 25.08 3.96
CA SER A 122 -0.70 25.90 3.34
C SER A 122 -1.24 26.62 2.07
N PRO A 123 -0.67 27.76 1.69
CA PRO A 123 -1.07 28.47 0.46
C PRO A 123 -0.98 27.61 -0.80
N GLN A 124 -0.04 26.66 -0.86
CA GLN A 124 0.12 25.75 -1.99
C GLN A 124 -1.00 24.71 -2.08
N ASN A 125 -1.52 24.27 -0.95
CA ASN A 125 -2.52 23.21 -0.91
C ASN A 125 -3.96 23.75 -0.75
N ASP A 126 -4.15 24.89 -0.12
CA ASP A 126 -5.45 25.56 0.06
C ASP A 126 -6.61 24.62 0.42
N CYS A 127 -6.40 23.77 1.41
CA CYS A 127 -7.35 22.72 1.84
C CYS A 127 -7.74 21.73 0.72
N ASN A 128 -6.88 21.53 -0.26
CA ASN A 128 -7.02 20.46 -1.24
C ASN A 128 -6.60 19.14 -0.58
N LEU A 129 -7.51 18.16 -0.58
CA LEU A 129 -7.33 16.86 0.06
C LEU A 129 -7.05 15.73 -0.95
N ASN A 130 -6.69 16.06 -2.19
CA ASN A 130 -6.39 15.07 -3.20
C ASN A 130 -5.19 14.20 -2.80
N LEU A 131 -5.41 12.90 -2.64
CA LEU A 131 -4.43 11.96 -2.11
C LEU A 131 -3.06 11.97 -2.83
N PRO A 132 -2.98 12.03 -4.18
CA PRO A 132 -1.69 12.07 -4.88
C PRO A 132 -0.80 13.29 -4.56
N ARG A 133 -1.34 14.32 -3.90
CA ARG A 133 -0.52 15.44 -3.40
C ARG A 133 0.29 15.08 -2.16
N TYR A 134 -0.14 14.07 -1.41
CA TYR A 134 0.40 13.71 -0.11
C TYR A 134 1.01 12.31 -0.10
N ILE A 135 0.51 11.43 -0.95
CA ILE A 135 0.96 10.04 -1.08
C ILE A 135 1.29 9.81 -2.56
N ASP A 136 2.56 9.61 -2.85
CA ASP A 136 2.99 9.20 -4.18
C ASP A 136 2.91 7.68 -4.26
N SER A 137 1.72 7.20 -4.63
CA SER A 137 1.44 5.79 -4.87
C SER A 137 1.81 5.34 -6.28
N SER A 138 2.37 6.24 -7.11
CA SER A 138 2.85 5.86 -8.42
C SER A 138 3.88 4.73 -8.27
N SER A 139 3.74 3.69 -9.08
CA SER A 139 4.85 2.78 -9.33
C SER A 139 5.99 3.66 -9.84
N ASN A 140 7.19 3.46 -9.30
CA ASN A 140 8.36 4.09 -9.93
C ASN A 140 8.31 3.63 -11.38
N GLU A 141 7.79 4.47 -12.27
CA GLU A 141 8.13 4.36 -13.68
C GLU A 141 9.64 4.47 -13.68
N GLY A 142 10.29 3.34 -13.97
CA GLY A 142 11.74 3.31 -13.94
C GLY A 142 12.21 4.46 -14.80
N ILE A 143 12.97 5.40 -14.22
CA ILE A 143 13.57 6.49 -14.98
C ILE A 143 14.33 5.81 -16.10
N GLN A 144 13.78 5.88 -17.31
CA GLN A 144 14.40 5.22 -18.46
C GLN A 144 15.73 5.88 -18.73
N ASP A 145 16.80 5.17 -18.43
CA ASP A 145 18.16 5.63 -18.72
C ASP A 145 18.41 5.52 -20.23
N ILE A 146 18.33 6.68 -20.90
CA ILE A 146 18.56 6.80 -22.34
C ILE A 146 19.94 6.28 -22.72
N ASN A 147 20.96 6.46 -21.87
CA ASN A 147 22.30 5.96 -22.12
C ASN A 147 22.37 4.43 -22.04
N ALA A 148 21.63 3.80 -21.12
CA ALA A 148 21.49 2.34 -21.07
C ALA A 148 20.80 1.83 -22.33
N HIS A 149 19.77 2.53 -22.81
CA HIS A 149 19.03 2.17 -24.02
C HIS A 149 19.90 2.23 -25.30
N LEU A 150 20.69 3.30 -25.43
CA LEU A 150 21.52 3.52 -26.63
C LEU A 150 22.82 2.72 -26.61
N ASN A 151 23.46 2.59 -25.46
CA ASN A 151 24.81 2.06 -25.30
C ASN A 151 24.88 0.74 -24.53
N GLY A 152 23.74 0.18 -24.19
CA GLY A 152 23.61 -1.07 -23.43
C GLY A 152 24.01 -0.92 -21.94
N GLY A 153 23.75 -1.96 -21.18
CA GLY A 153 23.99 -2.05 -19.75
C GLY A 153 22.73 -1.74 -18.93
N ILE A 154 22.71 -2.21 -17.70
CA ILE A 154 21.63 -2.02 -16.73
C ILE A 154 22.16 -1.02 -15.69
N PRO A 155 21.46 0.09 -15.39
CA PRO A 155 21.90 1.04 -14.37
C PRO A 155 22.18 0.35 -13.04
N SER A 156 23.34 0.64 -12.44
CA SER A 156 23.72 0.01 -11.18
C SER A 156 22.76 0.34 -10.04
N VAL A 157 22.14 1.51 -10.08
CA VAL A 157 21.14 1.94 -9.09
C VAL A 157 19.93 1.01 -9.10
N ASP A 158 19.47 0.54 -10.27
CA ASP A 158 18.31 -0.33 -10.40
C ASP A 158 18.59 -1.71 -9.80
N ILE A 159 19.81 -2.23 -10.02
CA ILE A 159 20.21 -3.54 -9.46
C ILE A 159 20.53 -3.41 -7.97
N ASP A 160 21.33 -2.41 -7.57
CA ASP A 160 21.84 -2.27 -6.20
C ASP A 160 20.73 -1.91 -5.20
N SER A 161 19.63 -1.30 -5.65
CA SER A 161 18.47 -0.94 -4.81
C SER A 161 17.56 -2.13 -4.47
N MET A 162 17.75 -3.29 -5.11
CA MET A 162 16.92 -4.46 -4.85
C MET A 162 17.35 -5.15 -3.56
N HIS A 163 16.49 -5.13 -2.53
CA HIS A 163 16.74 -5.78 -1.23
C HIS A 163 16.93 -7.30 -1.30
N MET A 164 16.53 -7.95 -2.40
CA MET A 164 16.75 -9.39 -2.57
C MET A 164 18.23 -9.77 -2.52
N TRP A 165 19.15 -8.87 -2.86
CA TRP A 165 20.59 -9.16 -2.83
C TRP A 165 21.16 -9.25 -1.42
N ASP A 166 20.47 -8.76 -0.40
CA ASP A 166 20.81 -9.00 1.00
C ASP A 166 20.63 -10.46 1.37
N VAL A 167 19.68 -11.15 0.70
CA VAL A 167 19.37 -12.57 0.90
C VAL A 167 20.18 -13.46 -0.04
N PHE A 168 20.45 -13.00 -1.28
CA PHE A 168 21.07 -13.78 -2.35
C PHE A 168 22.32 -13.08 -2.93
N PRO A 169 23.36 -12.81 -2.13
CA PRO A 169 24.52 -12.05 -2.60
C PRO A 169 25.36 -12.77 -3.66
N LYS A 170 25.44 -14.10 -3.61
CA LYS A 170 26.18 -14.89 -4.60
C LYS A 170 25.43 -14.97 -5.93
N LEU A 171 24.12 -15.08 -5.89
CA LEU A 171 23.27 -15.08 -7.06
C LEU A 171 23.42 -13.77 -7.86
N LYS A 172 23.53 -12.62 -7.18
CA LYS A 172 23.82 -11.34 -7.82
C LYS A 172 25.07 -11.41 -8.67
N ASN A 173 26.15 -11.96 -8.14
CA ASN A 173 27.44 -12.07 -8.86
C ASN A 173 27.41 -13.11 -9.99
N LYS A 174 26.55 -14.12 -9.92
CA LYS A 174 26.33 -15.06 -11.02
C LYS A 174 25.59 -14.42 -12.19
N LEU A 175 24.61 -13.56 -11.91
CA LEU A 175 23.78 -12.91 -12.92
C LEU A 175 24.42 -11.69 -13.56
N PHE A 176 25.18 -10.89 -12.78
CA PHE A 176 25.65 -9.59 -13.20
C PHE A 176 27.16 -9.42 -13.06
N HIS A 177 27.74 -8.69 -13.99
CA HIS A 177 29.12 -8.19 -13.91
C HIS A 177 29.17 -6.67 -14.12
N ARG A 178 30.22 -6.01 -13.67
CA ARG A 178 30.44 -4.60 -13.99
C ARG A 178 30.79 -4.44 -15.48
N PHE A 179 29.92 -3.75 -16.22
CA PHE A 179 30.06 -3.53 -17.65
C PHE A 179 30.81 -2.24 -17.97
N LYS A 180 30.33 -1.12 -17.42
CA LYS A 180 30.93 0.19 -17.51
C LYS A 180 30.62 0.99 -16.22
N LYS A 181 31.23 2.17 -16.05
CA LYS A 181 31.01 2.97 -14.84
C LYS A 181 29.52 3.27 -14.66
N GLY A 182 28.94 2.82 -13.54
CA GLY A 182 27.51 2.98 -13.20
C GLY A 182 26.57 1.97 -13.85
N TYR A 183 27.08 0.94 -14.55
CA TYR A 183 26.23 -0.05 -15.24
C TYR A 183 26.74 -1.49 -15.04
N TYR A 184 25.78 -2.39 -14.94
CA TYR A 184 25.99 -3.84 -14.99
C TYR A 184 25.69 -4.41 -16.37
N GLY A 185 26.36 -5.49 -16.72
CA GLY A 185 26.00 -6.41 -17.81
C GLY A 185 25.51 -7.74 -17.26
N LEU A 186 24.80 -8.50 -18.09
CA LEU A 186 24.39 -9.84 -17.76
C LEU A 186 25.51 -10.84 -18.05
N ASN A 187 25.72 -11.80 -17.15
CA ASN A 187 26.63 -12.95 -17.34
C ASN A 187 25.98 -14.08 -18.13
N VAL A 188 24.65 -14.07 -18.24
CA VAL A 188 23.84 -15.12 -18.84
C VAL A 188 22.87 -14.50 -19.86
N SER A 189 22.36 -15.31 -20.78
CA SER A 189 21.34 -14.83 -21.71
C SER A 189 20.02 -14.54 -20.95
N THR A 190 19.22 -13.63 -21.50
CA THR A 190 17.91 -13.28 -20.88
C THR A 190 16.98 -14.47 -20.73
N SER A 191 17.09 -15.47 -21.62
CA SER A 191 16.31 -16.72 -21.56
C SER A 191 16.76 -17.66 -20.43
N GLU A 192 18.00 -17.56 -19.99
CA GLU A 192 18.58 -18.44 -18.95
C GLU A 192 18.44 -17.85 -17.53
N ILE A 193 18.15 -16.56 -17.39
CA ILE A 193 18.07 -15.88 -16.08
C ILE A 193 17.15 -16.67 -15.12
N ARG A 194 15.99 -17.10 -15.61
CA ARG A 194 15.02 -17.83 -14.79
C ARG A 194 15.63 -19.15 -14.26
N ASN A 195 16.23 -19.93 -15.11
CA ASN A 195 16.82 -21.22 -14.72
C ASN A 195 17.97 -21.02 -13.73
N VAL A 196 18.84 -20.04 -13.98
CA VAL A 196 19.97 -19.72 -13.08
C VAL A 196 19.46 -19.30 -11.68
N ILE A 197 18.34 -18.59 -11.59
CA ILE A 197 17.75 -18.22 -10.31
C ILE A 197 17.18 -19.46 -9.60
N PHE A 198 16.34 -20.24 -10.29
CA PHE A 198 15.63 -21.36 -9.67
C PHE A 198 16.54 -22.56 -9.33
N GLU A 199 17.68 -22.70 -10.01
CA GLU A 199 18.68 -23.73 -9.76
C GLU A 199 19.79 -23.27 -8.80
N ASP A 200 19.80 -22.00 -8.40
CA ASP A 200 20.81 -21.46 -7.49
C ASP A 200 20.67 -22.03 -6.07
N GLU A 201 21.80 -22.45 -5.49
CA GLU A 201 21.84 -23.06 -4.15
C GLU A 201 21.28 -22.14 -3.05
N GLU A 202 21.54 -20.82 -3.11
CA GLU A 202 21.00 -19.87 -2.13
C GLU A 202 19.48 -19.79 -2.24
N PHE A 203 18.96 -19.74 -3.48
CA PHE A 203 17.54 -19.69 -3.74
C PHE A 203 16.83 -20.99 -3.34
N VAL A 204 17.36 -22.14 -3.75
CA VAL A 204 16.81 -23.47 -3.38
C VAL A 204 16.79 -23.64 -1.85
N LYS A 205 17.86 -23.25 -1.16
CA LYS A 205 17.92 -23.33 0.30
C LYS A 205 16.90 -22.39 0.97
N TYR A 206 16.69 -21.21 0.41
CA TYR A 206 15.72 -20.27 0.91
C TYR A 206 14.29 -20.78 0.73
N THR A 207 13.94 -21.23 -0.47
CA THR A 207 12.61 -21.80 -0.76
C THR A 207 12.31 -23.01 0.12
N SER A 208 13.28 -23.92 0.30
CA SER A 208 13.11 -25.07 1.21
C SER A 208 12.81 -24.65 2.66
N LYS A 209 13.42 -23.56 3.16
CA LYS A 209 13.10 -23.04 4.49
C LYS A 209 11.70 -22.44 4.57
N VAL A 210 11.28 -21.75 3.49
CA VAL A 210 9.92 -21.18 3.41
C VAL A 210 8.88 -22.29 3.37
N ASP A 211 9.14 -23.34 2.57
CA ASP A 211 8.25 -24.50 2.48
C ASP A 211 8.15 -25.23 3.83
N GLU A 212 9.27 -25.44 4.51
CA GLU A 212 9.29 -26.05 5.85
C GLU A 212 8.51 -25.20 6.88
N ALA A 213 8.71 -23.88 6.88
CA ALA A 213 7.98 -22.99 7.76
C ALA A 213 6.46 -23.01 7.48
N PHE A 214 6.11 -23.01 6.18
CA PHE A 214 4.71 -23.13 5.75
C PHE A 214 4.06 -24.46 6.13
N ASP A 215 4.78 -25.58 5.94
CA ASP A 215 4.27 -26.90 6.32
C ASP A 215 4.10 -27.03 7.84
N ASN A 216 5.01 -26.50 8.64
CA ASN A 216 4.87 -26.44 10.09
C ASN A 216 3.64 -25.60 10.51
N TRP A 217 3.49 -24.41 9.92
CA TRP A 217 2.31 -23.58 10.14
C TRP A 217 1.03 -24.31 9.75
N LYS A 218 0.99 -24.96 8.60
CA LYS A 218 -0.16 -25.70 8.08
C LYS A 218 -0.61 -26.82 9.02
N VAL A 219 0.35 -27.54 9.62
CA VAL A 219 0.04 -28.59 10.60
C VAL A 219 -0.60 -27.97 11.84
N ALA A 220 -0.01 -26.92 12.41
CA ALA A 220 -0.54 -26.26 13.58
C ALA A 220 -1.90 -25.56 13.31
N ALA A 221 -2.02 -24.89 12.15
CA ALA A 221 -3.28 -24.26 11.73
C ALA A 221 -4.40 -25.28 11.55
N LYS A 222 -4.11 -26.48 11.00
CA LYS A 222 -5.10 -27.54 10.83
C LYS A 222 -5.67 -28.04 12.15
N GLU A 223 -4.88 -28.07 13.21
CA GLU A 223 -5.36 -28.43 14.55
C GLU A 223 -6.35 -27.41 15.11
N LEU A 224 -6.12 -26.12 14.87
CA LEU A 224 -7.06 -25.06 15.27
C LEU A 224 -8.34 -25.10 14.42
N LEU A 225 -8.19 -25.26 13.11
CA LEU A 225 -9.33 -25.30 12.18
C LEU A 225 -10.22 -26.52 12.37
N ASN A 226 -9.69 -27.67 12.77
CA ASN A 226 -10.48 -28.87 13.04
C ASN A 226 -11.33 -28.77 14.33
N LYS A 227 -11.07 -27.77 15.18
CA LYS A 227 -11.83 -27.52 16.43
C LYS A 227 -12.94 -26.47 16.25
N LEU A 228 -13.17 -26.00 15.01
CA LEU A 228 -14.21 -25.00 14.73
C LEU A 228 -15.60 -25.54 15.01
N ASP A 229 -16.40 -24.73 15.67
CA ASP A 229 -17.81 -24.93 15.90
C ASP A 229 -18.62 -23.64 15.68
N THR A 230 -19.94 -23.72 15.85
CA THR A 230 -20.83 -22.56 15.66
C THR A 230 -20.64 -21.45 16.71
N ASN A 231 -19.90 -21.71 17.79
CA ASN A 231 -19.63 -20.74 18.85
C ASN A 231 -18.21 -20.18 18.79
N THR A 232 -17.42 -20.59 17.78
CA THR A 232 -16.03 -20.16 17.65
C THR A 232 -15.96 -18.66 17.35
N ASP A 233 -15.21 -17.93 18.18
CA ASP A 233 -14.89 -16.53 17.91
C ASP A 233 -13.87 -16.42 16.78
N VAL A 234 -14.37 -16.07 15.61
CA VAL A 234 -13.55 -15.93 14.37
C VAL A 234 -12.42 -14.93 14.54
N LYS A 235 -12.63 -13.87 15.34
CA LYS A 235 -11.62 -12.83 15.55
C LYS A 235 -10.42 -13.37 16.34
N SER A 236 -10.69 -14.09 17.41
CA SER A 236 -9.65 -14.75 18.21
C SER A 236 -8.92 -15.83 17.41
N LEU A 237 -9.64 -16.56 16.55
CA LEU A 237 -9.04 -17.55 15.67
C LEU A 237 -8.06 -16.93 14.67
N ILE A 238 -8.42 -15.81 14.03
CA ILE A 238 -7.54 -15.10 13.10
C ILE A 238 -6.25 -14.63 13.79
N ILE A 239 -6.36 -14.13 15.03
CA ILE A 239 -5.22 -13.74 15.84
C ILE A 239 -4.32 -14.95 16.11
N SER A 240 -4.89 -16.07 16.58
CA SER A 240 -4.12 -17.28 16.86
C SER A 240 -3.44 -17.87 15.62
N LEU A 241 -4.12 -17.84 14.46
CA LEU A 241 -3.51 -18.28 13.19
C LEU A 241 -2.36 -17.35 12.73
N SER A 242 -2.44 -16.06 13.03
CA SER A 242 -1.38 -15.09 12.73
C SER A 242 -0.17 -15.24 13.67
N GLU A 243 -0.38 -15.64 14.91
CA GLU A 243 0.69 -15.85 15.90
C GLU A 243 1.48 -17.15 15.65
N LEU A 244 0.95 -18.07 14.82
CA LEU A 244 1.63 -19.30 14.40
C LEU A 244 2.64 -19.08 13.26
N LEU A 245 2.63 -17.94 12.59
CA LEU A 245 3.56 -17.54 11.53
C LEU A 245 4.81 -16.91 12.12
#